data_8401e5426cbfc6205ab4f3d5c8068c26
#
_entry.id   8401e5426cbfc6205ab4f3d5c8068c26
#
_cell.length_a   1.000
_cell.length_b   1.000
_cell.length_c   1.000
_cell.angle_alpha   90.00
_cell.angle_beta   90.00
_cell.angle_gamma   90.00
#
_symmetry.space_group_name_H-M   'P 1'
#
loop_
_entity.id
_entity.type
_entity.pdbx_description
1 polymer ?
#
loop_
_entity_poly.entity_id
_entity_poly.type
_entity_poly.pdbx_seq_one_letter_code
_entity_poly.pdbx_strand_id
1 'polypeptide(L)'
;SATSSDLIIMDTQSGGWQYQYGINAGNSTDFGRTINDLTTFRVFSESTNDIDTDGDGILDRDDSYPSDPDKAFEIFTPSKYGTGTIAFEDLWPSDGDYDFNDLALNYQAVAILNSDNLVVQVDFICRIKSNSAGYTNGFGIQIDGLDSSQIENVVGTVYSENYINLKENNTEDNQ
;
A
#
# COMPACT_ATOMS: atom_id res chain seq x y z
N SER A 1 -27.33 -5.11 -15.85
CA SER A 1 -27.65 -3.68 -15.88
C SER A 1 -28.94 -3.45 -15.11
N ALA A 2 -28.83 -2.94 -13.89
CA ALA A 2 -30.00 -2.50 -13.15
C ALA A 2 -30.59 -1.30 -13.90
N THR A 3 -31.81 -1.42 -14.33
CA THR A 3 -32.54 -0.28 -14.85
C THR A 3 -33.04 0.56 -13.69
N SER A 4 -33.23 1.86 -13.86
CA SER A 4 -33.69 2.79 -12.81
C SER A 4 -35.00 2.41 -12.12
N SER A 5 -35.61 1.29 -12.52
CA SER A 5 -36.84 0.70 -11.97
C SER A 5 -36.58 -0.28 -10.79
N ASP A 6 -35.34 -0.63 -10.48
CA ASP A 6 -35.03 -1.74 -9.57
C ASP A 6 -34.48 -1.29 -8.21
N LEU A 7 -34.59 -0.01 -7.85
CA LEU A 7 -34.15 0.47 -6.55
C LEU A 7 -35.14 0.01 -5.46
N ILE A 8 -34.69 -0.94 -4.63
CA ILE A 8 -35.40 -1.38 -3.43
C ILE A 8 -34.71 -0.76 -2.23
N ILE A 9 -35.39 0.10 -1.50
CA ILE A 9 -34.91 0.64 -0.23
C ILE A 9 -35.50 -0.23 0.87
N MET A 10 -34.63 -0.87 1.63
CA MET A 10 -35.02 -1.58 2.86
C MET A 10 -34.70 -0.71 4.05
N ASP A 11 -35.72 -0.30 4.80
CA ASP A 11 -35.56 0.35 6.09
C ASP A 11 -35.83 -0.67 7.20
N THR A 12 -34.83 -0.90 8.06
CA THR A 12 -34.95 -1.74 9.24
C THR A 12 -35.11 -0.85 10.46
N GLN A 13 -36.34 -0.57 10.82
CA GLN A 13 -36.59 0.07 12.12
C GLN A 13 -36.42 -0.91 13.27
N SER A 14 -35.86 -0.42 14.36
CA SER A 14 -35.76 -1.14 15.64
C SER A 14 -37.15 -1.49 16.16
N GLY A 15 -37.60 -2.71 15.87
CA GLY A 15 -38.93 -3.16 16.22
C GLY A 15 -39.42 -4.36 15.42
N GLY A 16 -38.58 -4.90 14.52
CA GLY A 16 -38.84 -6.16 13.83
C GLY A 16 -39.74 -6.06 12.60
N TRP A 17 -40.08 -4.87 12.13
CA TRP A 17 -40.85 -4.67 10.92
C TRP A 17 -39.94 -4.23 9.78
N GLN A 18 -39.92 -4.98 8.69
CA GLN A 18 -39.22 -4.62 7.45
C GLN A 18 -40.23 -3.99 6.48
N TYR A 19 -39.93 -2.80 6.00
CA TYR A 19 -40.68 -2.15 4.92
C TYR A 19 -39.82 -2.15 3.65
N GLN A 20 -40.39 -2.65 2.57
CA GLN A 20 -39.78 -2.56 1.24
C GLN A 20 -40.48 -1.45 0.46
N TYR A 21 -39.69 -0.53 -0.08
CA TYR A 21 -40.19 0.51 -0.99
C TYR A 21 -39.55 0.33 -2.34
N GLY A 22 -40.33 0.18 -3.39
CA GLY A 22 -39.85 0.15 -4.76
C GLY A 22 -40.08 1.50 -5.44
N ILE A 23 -39.07 2.06 -6.10
CA ILE A 23 -39.26 3.16 -7.03
C ILE A 23 -39.75 2.57 -8.33
N ASN A 24 -40.90 3.06 -8.84
CA ASN A 24 -41.62 2.51 -9.99
C ASN A 24 -42.25 1.10 -9.82
N ALA A 25 -42.45 0.64 -8.61
CA ALA A 25 -43.45 -0.39 -8.43
C ALA A 25 -44.81 0.20 -8.78
N GLY A 26 -45.18 0.11 -10.06
CA GLY A 26 -46.48 0.56 -10.50
C GLY A 26 -47.54 -0.02 -9.57
N ASN A 27 -48.25 0.81 -8.83
CA ASN A 27 -49.32 0.44 -7.90
C ASN A 27 -48.91 -0.21 -6.58
N SER A 28 -47.78 0.00 -6.02
CA SER A 28 -47.71 -0.20 -4.58
C SER A 28 -48.43 0.95 -3.87
N THR A 29 -49.72 0.98 -4.07
CA THR A 29 -50.56 1.71 -3.18
C THR A 29 -50.41 1.06 -1.83
N ASP A 30 -49.89 1.81 -0.94
CA ASP A 30 -50.21 1.64 0.43
C ASP A 30 -49.41 0.67 1.28
N PHE A 31 -48.25 1.13 1.64
CA PHE A 31 -47.84 0.81 3.00
C PHE A 31 -48.18 1.93 3.99
N GLY A 32 -49.01 2.93 3.59
CA GLY A 32 -49.61 3.90 4.51
C GLY A 32 -48.65 4.77 5.32
N ARG A 33 -47.36 4.87 4.94
CA ARG A 33 -46.40 5.75 5.57
C ARG A 33 -45.67 6.59 4.54
N THR A 34 -45.77 7.89 4.70
CA THR A 34 -44.91 8.86 4.04
C THR A 34 -43.58 8.82 4.73
N ILE A 35 -42.49 8.51 4.02
CA ILE A 35 -41.13 8.60 4.57
C ILE A 35 -40.78 10.09 4.56
N ASN A 36 -41.01 10.73 5.70
CA ASN A 36 -40.70 12.17 5.87
C ASN A 36 -39.27 12.40 6.38
N ASP A 37 -38.57 11.37 6.79
CA ASP A 37 -37.32 11.49 7.51
C ASP A 37 -36.09 11.03 6.73
N LEU A 38 -36.21 10.65 5.44
CA LEU A 38 -35.08 10.36 4.59
C LEU A 38 -34.43 11.67 4.12
N THR A 39 -33.57 12.22 4.96
CA THR A 39 -32.86 13.48 4.64
C THR A 39 -31.73 13.26 3.63
N THR A 40 -31.21 12.06 3.48
CA THR A 40 -30.17 11.77 2.49
C THR A 40 -30.12 10.28 2.18
N PHE A 41 -30.23 9.90 0.94
CA PHE A 41 -29.82 8.58 0.46
C PHE A 41 -28.78 8.74 -0.65
N ARG A 42 -27.81 7.83 -0.66
CA ARG A 42 -26.84 7.75 -1.75
C ARG A 42 -27.23 6.57 -2.64
N VAL A 43 -27.49 6.84 -3.88
CA VAL A 43 -27.58 5.80 -4.90
C VAL A 43 -26.16 5.60 -5.42
N PHE A 44 -25.59 4.45 -5.12
CA PHE A 44 -24.40 4.01 -5.82
C PHE A 44 -24.88 3.31 -7.10
N SER A 45 -24.73 3.95 -8.25
CA SER A 45 -24.68 3.18 -9.48
C SER A 45 -23.31 2.50 -9.43
N GLU A 46 -23.25 1.20 -9.50
CA GLU A 46 -22.04 0.57 -9.97
C GLU A 46 -21.79 1.15 -11.35
N SER A 47 -20.80 2.01 -11.45
CA SER A 47 -20.27 2.38 -12.74
C SER A 47 -19.66 1.10 -13.28
N THR A 48 -20.31 0.51 -14.26
CA THR A 48 -19.76 -0.60 -15.05
C THR A 48 -18.67 -0.08 -16.00
N ASN A 49 -17.86 0.82 -15.53
CA ASN A 49 -16.61 1.15 -16.17
C ASN A 49 -15.60 0.09 -15.72
N ASP A 50 -15.82 -1.12 -16.15
CA ASP A 50 -14.90 -2.25 -16.02
C ASP A 50 -13.80 -2.05 -17.09
N ILE A 51 -13.04 -0.95 -16.94
CA ILE A 51 -11.89 -0.66 -17.77
C ILE A 51 -10.69 -1.32 -17.07
N ASP A 52 -9.95 -2.06 -17.83
CA ASP A 52 -8.64 -2.61 -17.55
C ASP A 52 -7.75 -2.11 -18.68
N THR A 53 -6.99 -1.04 -18.40
CA THR A 53 -6.29 -0.28 -19.44
C THR A 53 -5.06 -1.02 -19.95
N ASP A 54 -4.36 -1.75 -19.09
CA ASP A 54 -3.14 -2.46 -19.44
C ASP A 54 -3.33 -3.96 -19.69
N GLY A 55 -4.51 -4.50 -19.31
CA GLY A 55 -4.91 -5.87 -19.63
C GLY A 55 -4.33 -6.93 -18.71
N ASP A 56 -3.93 -6.57 -17.48
CA ASP A 56 -3.36 -7.49 -16.49
C ASP A 56 -4.44 -8.30 -15.73
N GLY A 57 -5.71 -7.95 -15.91
CA GLY A 57 -6.87 -8.59 -15.29
C GLY A 57 -7.37 -7.87 -14.04
N ILE A 58 -6.73 -6.79 -13.61
CA ILE A 58 -7.17 -5.92 -12.52
C ILE A 58 -7.80 -4.66 -13.13
N LEU A 59 -8.96 -4.28 -12.63
CA LEU A 59 -9.64 -3.10 -13.15
C LEU A 59 -8.92 -1.82 -12.70
N ASP A 60 -8.88 -0.80 -13.54
CA ASP A 60 -8.22 0.49 -13.25
C ASP A 60 -8.57 1.09 -11.88
N ARG A 61 -9.81 0.87 -11.40
CA ARG A 61 -10.28 1.38 -10.10
C ARG A 61 -9.66 0.65 -8.90
N ASP A 62 -9.22 -0.59 -9.10
CA ASP A 62 -8.68 -1.48 -8.06
C ASP A 62 -7.17 -1.65 -8.22
N ASP A 63 -6.60 -1.07 -9.29
CA ASP A 63 -5.22 -1.13 -9.67
C ASP A 63 -4.47 0.14 -9.26
N SER A 64 -3.32 -0.02 -8.61
CA SER A 64 -2.41 1.09 -8.27
C SER A 64 -1.58 1.57 -9.48
N TYR A 65 -1.51 0.76 -10.53
CA TYR A 65 -0.68 0.99 -11.73
C TYR A 65 -1.43 0.75 -13.04
N PRO A 66 -2.57 1.40 -13.33
CA PRO A 66 -3.50 1.06 -14.41
C PRO A 66 -2.94 1.16 -15.83
N SER A 67 -1.66 1.32 -16.00
CA SER A 67 -0.97 1.43 -17.31
C SER A 67 0.31 0.61 -17.34
N ASP A 68 0.54 -0.27 -16.36
CA ASP A 68 1.73 -1.11 -16.24
C ASP A 68 1.31 -2.56 -15.96
N PRO A 69 1.23 -3.43 -16.98
CA PRO A 69 0.69 -4.78 -16.85
C PRO A 69 1.51 -5.71 -15.95
N ASP A 70 2.69 -5.28 -15.52
CA ASP A 70 3.55 -6.03 -14.62
C ASP A 70 3.33 -5.66 -13.14
N LYS A 71 2.48 -4.67 -12.84
CA LYS A 71 2.24 -4.15 -11.49
C LYS A 71 0.76 -3.88 -11.25
N ALA A 72 0.27 -4.19 -10.04
CA ALA A 72 -1.13 -3.97 -9.68
C ALA A 72 -1.31 -3.36 -8.28
N PHE A 73 -0.58 -3.84 -7.28
CA PHE A 73 -0.86 -3.51 -5.88
C PHE A 73 0.36 -2.97 -5.14
N GLU A 74 0.10 -2.26 -4.03
CA GLU A 74 1.13 -1.74 -3.14
C GLU A 74 0.89 -2.19 -1.70
N ILE A 75 1.95 -2.67 -1.04
CA ILE A 75 1.96 -2.95 0.41
C ILE A 75 2.99 -2.05 1.07
N PHE A 76 2.55 -1.28 2.05
CA PHE A 76 3.40 -0.31 2.76
C PHE A 76 3.79 -0.82 4.14
N THR A 77 5.07 -0.65 4.51
CA THR A 77 5.59 -0.92 5.85
C THR A 77 6.34 0.31 6.37
N PRO A 78 5.97 0.88 7.54
CA PRO A 78 4.91 0.45 8.44
C PRO A 78 3.49 0.81 7.97
N SER A 79 3.30 1.82 7.13
CA SER A 79 2.01 2.23 6.60
C SER A 79 2.16 3.20 5.41
N LYS A 80 1.10 3.40 4.63
CA LYS A 80 1.09 4.30 3.46
C LYS A 80 1.44 5.76 3.83
N TYR A 81 1.05 6.22 5.00
CA TYR A 81 1.21 7.61 5.42
C TYR A 81 2.12 7.79 6.63
N GLY A 82 2.90 6.77 6.97
CA GLY A 82 3.80 6.79 8.13
C GLY A 82 5.17 6.22 7.81
N THR A 83 6.13 6.59 8.64
CA THR A 83 7.51 6.04 8.59
C THR A 83 7.84 5.36 9.91
N GLY A 84 8.64 4.30 9.84
CA GLY A 84 9.33 3.75 11.00
C GLY A 84 10.63 4.49 11.27
N THR A 85 11.21 4.29 12.45
CA THR A 85 12.56 4.76 12.79
C THR A 85 13.42 3.58 13.21
N ILE A 86 14.62 3.51 12.67
CA ILE A 86 15.68 2.58 13.09
C ILE A 86 16.82 3.45 13.61
N ALA A 87 17.39 3.06 14.74
CA ALA A 87 18.50 3.79 15.36
C ALA A 87 19.60 2.82 15.80
N PHE A 88 20.82 3.23 15.63
CA PHE A 88 22.02 2.46 15.88
C PHE A 88 23.02 3.23 16.74
N GLU A 89 23.81 2.48 17.51
CA GLU A 89 25.01 2.91 18.23
C GLU A 89 26.25 2.39 17.53
N ASP A 90 27.26 3.22 17.34
CA ASP A 90 28.48 2.86 16.59
C ASP A 90 29.48 2.03 17.41
N LEU A 91 29.44 2.10 18.76
CA LEU A 91 30.36 1.40 19.66
C LEU A 91 29.86 0.02 20.13
N TRP A 92 28.64 -0.39 19.74
CA TRP A 92 28.12 -1.69 20.16
C TRP A 92 29.04 -2.85 19.71
N PRO A 93 29.41 -3.82 20.58
CA PRO A 93 28.93 -4.05 21.96
C PRO A 93 29.76 -3.38 23.06
N SER A 94 30.66 -2.45 22.76
CA SER A 94 31.39 -1.68 23.73
C SER A 94 30.51 -0.63 24.40
N ASP A 95 30.99 -0.07 25.53
CA ASP A 95 30.30 0.97 26.25
C ASP A 95 30.25 2.26 25.41
N GLY A 96 29.07 2.63 24.95
CA GLY A 96 28.74 3.90 24.30
C GLY A 96 27.94 4.79 25.24
N ASP A 97 27.45 5.91 24.75
CA ASP A 97 26.59 6.83 25.54
C ASP A 97 25.12 6.46 25.49
N TYR A 98 24.74 5.47 24.65
CA TYR A 98 23.43 4.86 24.53
C TYR A 98 22.30 5.87 24.24
N ASP A 99 22.60 6.92 23.51
CA ASP A 99 21.61 7.92 23.14
C ASP A 99 20.93 7.66 21.79
N PHE A 100 21.38 6.61 21.04
CA PHE A 100 20.82 6.14 19.77
C PHE A 100 20.75 7.21 18.70
N ASN A 101 21.74 8.08 18.64
CA ASN A 101 21.81 9.16 17.66
C ASN A 101 22.94 9.00 16.64
N ASP A 102 23.82 8.01 16.80
CA ASP A 102 24.97 7.78 15.94
C ASP A 102 24.57 7.57 14.48
N LEU A 103 23.58 6.74 14.25
CA LEU A 103 22.87 6.67 12.98
C LEU A 103 21.39 6.40 13.25
N ALA A 104 20.54 7.36 12.97
CA ALA A 104 19.09 7.17 13.01
C ALA A 104 18.48 7.46 11.63
N LEU A 105 17.62 6.56 11.20
CA LEU A 105 16.95 6.59 9.90
C LEU A 105 15.45 6.53 10.06
N ASN A 106 14.73 7.36 9.34
CA ASN A 106 13.32 7.10 9.06
C ASN A 106 13.21 6.26 7.80
N TYR A 107 12.37 5.23 7.82
CA TYR A 107 12.18 4.34 6.69
C TYR A 107 10.71 4.12 6.34
N GLN A 108 10.46 3.82 5.09
CA GLN A 108 9.25 3.22 4.58
C GLN A 108 9.65 2.22 3.49
N ALA A 109 9.11 1.01 3.56
CA ALA A 109 9.24 0.04 2.48
C ALA A 109 7.90 -0.08 1.74
N VAL A 110 7.95 -0.16 0.43
CA VAL A 110 6.80 -0.39 -0.44
C VAL A 110 7.08 -1.63 -1.27
N ALA A 111 6.34 -2.70 -1.02
CA ALA A 111 6.35 -3.86 -1.89
C ALA A 111 5.30 -3.67 -2.98
N ILE A 112 5.72 -3.74 -4.24
CA ILE A 112 4.87 -3.66 -5.42
C ILE A 112 4.64 -5.08 -5.92
N LEU A 113 3.37 -5.42 -6.13
CA LEU A 113 2.93 -6.74 -6.53
C LEU A 113 2.27 -6.68 -7.90
N ASN A 114 2.40 -7.76 -8.66
CA ASN A 114 1.62 -7.98 -9.88
C ASN A 114 0.19 -8.48 -9.57
N SER A 115 -0.58 -8.71 -10.63
CA SER A 115 -1.96 -9.22 -10.55
C SER A 115 -2.07 -10.60 -9.90
N ASP A 116 -1.01 -11.42 -9.92
CA ASP A 116 -0.92 -12.71 -9.23
C ASP A 116 -0.54 -12.60 -7.74
N ASN A 117 -0.41 -11.38 -7.20
CA ASN A 117 0.07 -11.08 -5.85
C ASN A 117 1.52 -11.51 -5.59
N LEU A 118 2.35 -11.57 -6.61
CA LEU A 118 3.79 -11.80 -6.49
C LEU A 118 4.53 -10.48 -6.40
N VAL A 119 5.49 -10.36 -5.50
CA VAL A 119 6.33 -9.16 -5.38
C VAL A 119 7.23 -9.05 -6.60
N VAL A 120 7.12 -7.95 -7.33
CA VAL A 120 7.91 -7.65 -8.53
C VAL A 120 8.92 -6.53 -8.28
N GLN A 121 8.69 -5.68 -7.28
CA GLN A 121 9.59 -4.59 -6.91
C GLN A 121 9.48 -4.30 -5.42
N VAL A 122 10.57 -3.87 -4.80
CA VAL A 122 10.57 -3.32 -3.44
C VAL A 122 11.28 -1.97 -3.46
N ASP A 123 10.57 -0.92 -3.09
CA ASP A 123 11.14 0.39 -2.85
C ASP A 123 11.42 0.57 -1.38
N PHE A 124 12.67 0.87 -1.03
CA PHE A 124 13.05 1.14 0.35
C PHE A 124 13.49 2.60 0.48
N ILE A 125 12.64 3.40 1.07
CA ILE A 125 12.83 4.83 1.23
C ILE A 125 13.42 5.10 2.60
N CYS A 126 14.69 5.53 2.64
CA CYS A 126 15.39 5.91 3.85
C CYS A 126 15.68 7.40 3.87
N ARG A 127 15.53 7.99 5.05
CA ARG A 127 15.96 9.37 5.32
C ARG A 127 16.76 9.42 6.60
N ILE A 128 17.98 9.94 6.52
CA ILE A 128 18.82 10.15 7.69
C ILE A 128 18.14 11.17 8.60
N LYS A 129 17.93 10.79 9.86
CA LYS A 129 17.38 11.64 10.91
C LYS A 129 18.48 12.18 11.81
N SER A 130 19.47 11.36 12.11
CA SER A 130 20.67 11.70 12.85
C SER A 130 21.86 10.94 12.29
N ASN A 131 23.03 11.56 12.30
CA ASN A 131 24.32 10.95 12.01
C ASN A 131 25.38 11.68 12.86
N SER A 132 25.41 11.33 14.14
CA SER A 132 26.28 11.98 15.17
C SER A 132 27.47 11.11 15.56
N ALA A 133 27.63 9.97 14.90
CA ALA A 133 28.72 9.03 15.15
C ALA A 133 30.10 9.64 15.03
N GLY A 134 31.02 9.14 15.83
CA GLY A 134 32.46 9.42 15.69
C GLY A 134 33.09 8.68 14.50
N TYR A 135 32.42 7.69 13.95
CA TYR A 135 32.88 6.84 12.84
C TYR A 135 32.01 7.05 11.59
N THR A 136 32.56 6.66 10.44
CA THR A 136 31.78 6.64 9.16
C THR A 136 30.89 5.40 9.15
N ASN A 137 29.58 5.61 9.14
CA ASN A 137 28.58 4.55 9.14
C ASN A 137 28.11 4.23 7.73
N GLY A 138 27.94 2.92 7.43
CA GLY A 138 27.21 2.41 6.28
C GLY A 138 25.88 1.81 6.72
N PHE A 139 24.90 1.86 5.83
CA PHE A 139 23.61 1.22 6.02
C PHE A 139 23.34 0.24 4.90
N GLY A 140 23.00 -0.99 5.25
CA GLY A 140 22.66 -2.04 4.30
C GLY A 140 21.33 -2.71 4.66
N ILE A 141 20.68 -3.32 3.67
CA ILE A 141 19.44 -4.07 3.82
C ILE A 141 19.68 -5.49 3.32
N GLN A 142 19.27 -6.45 4.12
CA GLN A 142 19.19 -7.85 3.72
C GLN A 142 17.73 -8.29 3.70
N ILE A 143 17.32 -8.98 2.65
CA ILE A 143 15.98 -9.57 2.53
C ILE A 143 16.15 -11.08 2.68
N ASP A 144 15.64 -11.64 3.78
CA ASP A 144 15.75 -13.07 4.05
C ASP A 144 15.01 -13.89 2.99
N GLY A 145 15.67 -14.96 2.52
CA GLY A 145 15.12 -15.85 1.52
C GLY A 145 15.26 -15.36 0.07
N LEU A 146 15.84 -14.19 -0.16
CA LEU A 146 16.12 -13.66 -1.49
C LEU A 146 17.63 -13.77 -1.78
N ASP A 147 18.00 -14.53 -2.82
CA ASP A 147 19.37 -14.56 -3.31
C ASP A 147 19.65 -13.35 -4.20
N SER A 148 20.88 -12.84 -4.13
CA SER A 148 21.28 -11.66 -4.93
C SER A 148 21.15 -11.87 -6.45
N SER A 149 21.18 -13.13 -6.93
CA SER A 149 20.94 -13.46 -8.34
C SER A 149 19.48 -13.32 -8.77
N GLN A 150 18.55 -13.26 -7.82
CA GLN A 150 17.12 -13.02 -8.06
C GLN A 150 16.76 -11.54 -8.11
N ILE A 151 17.72 -10.67 -7.79
CA ILE A 151 17.56 -9.22 -7.82
C ILE A 151 18.05 -8.72 -9.18
N GLU A 152 17.18 -8.10 -9.95
CA GLU A 152 17.52 -7.54 -11.25
C GLU A 152 18.53 -6.39 -11.10
N ASN A 153 18.25 -5.43 -10.25
CA ASN A 153 19.13 -4.29 -10.01
C ASN A 153 18.80 -3.58 -8.69
N VAL A 154 19.81 -2.92 -8.11
CA VAL A 154 19.65 -2.00 -6.98
C VAL A 154 20.01 -0.60 -7.44
N VAL A 155 19.13 0.37 -7.23
CA VAL A 155 19.33 1.78 -7.61
C VAL A 155 19.21 2.70 -6.40
N GLY A 156 19.79 3.90 -6.52
CA GLY A 156 19.71 4.92 -5.47
C GLY A 156 20.75 4.80 -4.37
N THR A 157 21.66 3.83 -4.46
CA THR A 157 22.76 3.69 -3.52
C THR A 157 23.90 4.64 -3.88
N VAL A 158 24.47 5.31 -2.87
CA VAL A 158 25.63 6.19 -3.02
C VAL A 158 26.69 5.74 -2.03
N TYR A 159 27.88 5.43 -2.50
CA TYR A 159 29.03 5.10 -1.69
C TYR A 159 30.02 6.27 -1.69
N SER A 160 30.45 6.67 -0.52
CA SER A 160 31.53 7.64 -0.35
C SER A 160 32.91 6.99 -0.25
N GLU A 161 32.93 5.69 0.05
CA GLU A 161 34.14 4.91 0.32
C GLU A 161 34.10 3.57 -0.42
N ASN A 162 35.26 2.98 -0.72
CA ASN A 162 35.39 1.73 -1.47
C ASN A 162 35.54 0.50 -0.53
N TYR A 163 34.77 0.42 0.55
CA TYR A 163 34.84 -0.69 1.48
C TYR A 163 33.96 -1.88 1.06
N ILE A 164 33.01 -1.65 0.17
CA ILE A 164 32.03 -2.64 -0.26
C ILE A 164 32.23 -2.92 -1.74
N ASN A 165 32.44 -4.17 -2.10
CA ASN A 165 32.43 -4.60 -3.49
C ASN A 165 31.00 -4.88 -3.94
N LEU A 166 30.70 -4.49 -5.17
CA LEU A 166 29.38 -4.68 -5.75
C LEU A 166 29.44 -5.61 -6.95
N LYS A 167 28.40 -6.42 -7.09
CA LYS A 167 28.07 -7.18 -8.31
C LYS A 167 27.52 -6.25 -9.40
N GLU A 168 27.36 -6.79 -10.62
CA GLU A 168 26.82 -6.03 -11.76
C GLU A 168 25.42 -5.45 -11.51
N ASN A 169 24.61 -6.14 -10.68
CA ASN A 169 23.27 -5.68 -10.29
C ASN A 169 23.26 -4.76 -9.06
N ASN A 170 24.39 -4.23 -8.67
CA ASN A 170 24.57 -3.37 -7.51
C ASN A 170 24.23 -4.01 -6.14
N THR A 171 24.10 -5.31 -6.06
CA THR A 171 24.08 -6.01 -4.77
C THR A 171 25.50 -6.18 -4.22
N GLU A 172 25.64 -6.30 -2.90
CA GLU A 172 26.94 -6.53 -2.27
C GLU A 172 27.55 -7.87 -2.71
N ASP A 173 28.86 -7.86 -3.00
CA ASP A 173 29.65 -9.04 -3.29
C ASP A 173 30.39 -9.51 -2.03
N ASN A 174 29.79 -10.44 -1.34
CA ASN A 174 30.34 -11.06 -0.12
C ASN A 174 31.38 -12.14 -0.46
N GLN A 175 32.51 -11.76 -1.09
CA GLN A 175 33.65 -12.68 -1.27
C GLN A 175 34.67 -12.58 -0.14
#